data_1be1c4b0affd51d52834238251674534
#
_entry.id   1be1c4b0affd51d52834238251674534
#
_cell.length_a   1.000
_cell.length_b   1.000
_cell.length_c   1.000
_cell.angle_alpha   90.00
_cell.angle_beta   90.00
_cell.angle_gamma   90.00
#
_symmetry.space_group_name_H-M   'P 1'
#
loop_
_entity.id
_entity.type
_entity.pdbx_description
1 polymer ?
#
loop_
_entity_poly.entity_id
_entity_poly.type
_entity_poly.pdbx_seq_one_letter_code
_entity_poly.pdbx_strand_id
1 'polypeptide(L)'
;PIVLTLLSNRISYFFDLKGPSMTIDTACSSSGHALHHACKSILLGETDITIVGGSNLLLNPETTVGFSQGKFLSPDGKCKSFDDSANGYVRSEGCVVFILKKLDCALQDGNKIYAVIKETCINQDGKTNSITMPNIKQQQELLKHCYHNININDICYVEAHGTGTMLGDKIEANSIGN
;
A
#
# COMPACT_ATOMS: atom_id res chain seq x y z
N PRO A 1 6.19 -5.83 25.62
CA PRO A 1 5.81 -5.01 24.47
C PRO A 1 6.42 -5.61 23.21
N ILE A 2 5.58 -5.84 22.20
CA ILE A 2 6.08 -6.29 20.89
C ILE A 2 6.69 -5.07 20.22
N VAL A 3 7.99 -5.11 20.01
CA VAL A 3 8.70 -4.06 19.27
C VAL A 3 8.54 -4.39 17.78
N LEU A 4 7.82 -3.52 17.03
CA LEU A 4 7.48 -3.74 15.61
C LEU A 4 8.70 -4.02 14.73
N THR A 5 9.85 -3.46 15.07
CA THR A 5 11.12 -3.68 14.37
C THR A 5 11.52 -5.17 14.30
N LEU A 6 11.05 -5.99 15.25
CA LEU A 6 11.33 -7.44 15.26
C LEU A 6 10.63 -8.19 14.12
N LEU A 7 9.60 -7.63 13.49
CA LEU A 7 8.94 -8.26 12.36
C LEU A 7 9.90 -8.40 11.18
N SER A 8 10.49 -7.30 10.73
CA SER A 8 11.47 -7.30 9.64
C SER A 8 12.78 -7.97 10.05
N ASN A 9 13.28 -7.68 11.27
CA ASN A 9 14.58 -8.16 11.70
C ASN A 9 14.62 -9.67 11.93
N ARG A 10 13.51 -10.34 12.25
CA ARG A 10 13.45 -11.81 12.30
C ARG A 10 13.69 -12.44 10.93
N ILE A 11 13.15 -11.84 9.87
CA ILE A 11 13.37 -12.30 8.49
C ILE A 11 14.85 -12.16 8.14
N SER A 12 15.42 -10.96 8.42
CA SER A 12 16.85 -10.70 8.18
C SER A 12 17.75 -11.65 8.97
N TYR A 13 17.42 -11.93 10.22
CA TYR A 13 18.18 -12.86 11.05
C TYR A 13 18.10 -14.30 10.53
N PHE A 14 16.89 -14.76 10.17
CA PHE A 14 16.67 -16.13 9.70
C PHE A 14 17.39 -16.43 8.39
N PHE A 15 17.39 -15.49 7.46
CA PHE A 15 18.01 -15.63 6.14
C PHE A 15 19.43 -15.05 6.06
N ASP A 16 19.99 -14.60 7.19
CA ASP A 16 21.31 -13.96 7.25
C ASP A 16 21.47 -12.76 6.29
N LEU A 17 20.43 -11.95 6.15
CA LEU A 17 20.44 -10.78 5.27
C LEU A 17 21.17 -9.61 5.93
N LYS A 18 22.01 -8.91 5.15
CA LYS A 18 22.89 -7.84 5.65
C LYS A 18 22.45 -6.42 5.24
N GLY A 19 21.47 -6.32 4.33
CA GLY A 19 20.95 -5.04 3.86
C GLY A 19 20.07 -4.32 4.90
N PRO A 20 19.54 -3.14 4.58
CA PRO A 20 18.60 -2.42 5.42
C PRO A 20 17.41 -3.28 5.81
N SER A 21 17.01 -3.24 7.07
CA SER A 21 15.88 -4.01 7.61
C SER A 21 15.01 -3.11 8.46
N MET A 22 13.76 -2.89 8.03
CA MET A 22 12.86 -1.95 8.66
C MET A 22 11.41 -2.41 8.65
N THR A 23 10.65 -2.01 9.64
CA THR A 23 9.19 -2.15 9.69
C THR A 23 8.58 -0.77 9.55
N ILE A 24 7.69 -0.61 8.58
CA ILE A 24 7.05 0.65 8.24
C ILE A 24 5.59 0.59 8.66
N ASP A 25 5.13 1.61 9.38
CA ASP A 25 3.74 1.78 9.77
C ASP A 25 3.25 3.16 9.32
N THR A 26 2.40 3.13 8.30
CA THR A 26 1.63 4.27 7.79
C THR A 26 0.17 3.88 7.64
N ALA A 27 -0.32 3.03 8.55
CA ALA A 27 -1.66 2.42 8.55
C ALA A 27 -1.93 1.66 7.23
N CYS A 28 -3.05 1.90 6.55
CA CYS A 28 -3.46 1.16 5.35
C CYS A 28 -2.44 1.25 4.20
N SER A 29 -1.62 2.28 4.15
CA SER A 29 -0.60 2.49 3.11
C SER A 29 0.76 1.87 3.42
N SER A 30 0.92 1.18 4.57
CA SER A 30 2.21 0.66 5.03
C SER A 30 2.92 -0.22 4.01
N SER A 31 2.21 -1.17 3.40
CA SER A 31 2.79 -2.06 2.39
C SER A 31 3.19 -1.32 1.10
N GLY A 32 2.40 -0.31 0.69
CA GLY A 32 2.75 0.56 -0.45
C GLY A 32 4.02 1.37 -0.19
N HIS A 33 4.17 1.95 1.01
CA HIS A 33 5.40 2.64 1.42
C HIS A 33 6.59 1.68 1.48
N ALA A 34 6.41 0.49 2.04
CA ALA A 34 7.46 -0.53 2.08
C ALA A 34 7.92 -0.91 0.66
N LEU A 35 6.97 -1.11 -0.27
CA LEU A 35 7.26 -1.40 -1.67
C LEU A 35 8.04 -0.25 -2.34
N HIS A 36 7.61 0.99 -2.12
CA HIS A 36 8.32 2.17 -2.65
C HIS A 36 9.76 2.24 -2.17
N HIS A 37 10.00 2.11 -0.87
CA HIS A 37 11.36 2.13 -0.31
C HIS A 37 12.22 0.97 -0.82
N ALA A 38 11.65 -0.22 -0.95
CA ALA A 38 12.35 -1.37 -1.53
C ALA A 38 12.76 -1.12 -3.00
N CYS A 39 11.87 -0.54 -3.82
CA CYS A 39 12.20 -0.15 -5.18
C CYS A 39 13.31 0.91 -5.23
N LYS A 40 13.22 1.94 -4.38
CA LYS A 40 14.27 2.99 -4.32
C LYS A 40 15.61 2.44 -3.87
N SER A 41 15.67 1.54 -2.89
CA SER A 41 16.91 0.90 -2.44
C SER A 41 17.61 0.13 -3.60
N ILE A 42 16.85 -0.60 -4.41
CA ILE A 42 17.38 -1.27 -5.61
C ILE A 42 17.87 -0.27 -6.66
N LEU A 43 17.09 0.78 -6.95
CA LEU A 43 17.43 1.78 -7.96
C LEU A 43 18.67 2.59 -7.58
N LEU A 44 18.84 2.89 -6.29
CA LEU A 44 20.01 3.59 -5.75
C LEU A 44 21.24 2.68 -5.63
N GLY A 45 21.10 1.38 -5.84
CA GLY A 45 22.20 0.43 -5.74
C GLY A 45 22.61 0.09 -4.30
N GLU A 46 21.74 0.36 -3.32
CA GLU A 46 21.99 -0.02 -1.92
C GLU A 46 21.83 -1.53 -1.73
N THR A 47 20.95 -2.15 -2.54
CA THR A 47 20.68 -3.59 -2.51
C THR A 47 20.44 -4.11 -3.93
N ASP A 48 20.81 -5.36 -4.19
CA ASP A 48 20.55 -6.04 -5.47
C ASP A 48 19.20 -6.74 -5.49
N ILE A 49 18.76 -7.22 -4.32
CA ILE A 49 17.50 -7.94 -4.12
C ILE A 49 16.87 -7.43 -2.83
N THR A 50 15.55 -7.24 -2.82
CA THR A 50 14.81 -6.90 -1.61
C THR A 50 13.65 -7.87 -1.38
N ILE A 51 13.38 -8.14 -0.11
CA ILE A 51 12.17 -8.83 0.35
C ILE A 51 11.26 -7.76 0.94
N VAL A 52 10.06 -7.61 0.42
CA VAL A 52 9.08 -6.65 0.89
C VAL A 52 7.73 -7.31 1.07
N GLY A 53 7.06 -7.02 2.16
CA GLY A 53 5.75 -7.61 2.41
C GLY A 53 4.89 -6.78 3.34
N GLY A 54 3.64 -7.17 3.42
CA GLY A 54 2.67 -6.66 4.37
C GLY A 54 1.91 -7.81 5.02
N SER A 55 1.59 -7.64 6.29
CA SER A 55 0.76 -8.60 7.03
C SER A 55 -0.22 -7.87 7.92
N ASN A 56 -1.41 -8.41 8.05
CA ASN A 56 -2.42 -7.95 8.99
C ASN A 56 -3.07 -9.15 9.68
N LEU A 57 -3.16 -9.09 11.00
CA LEU A 57 -3.81 -10.10 11.83
C LEU A 57 -4.81 -9.44 12.79
N LEU A 58 -5.94 -10.10 13.01
CA LEU A 58 -7.02 -9.67 13.90
C LEU A 58 -6.97 -10.44 15.23
N LEU A 59 -5.89 -10.25 15.98
CA LEU A 59 -5.60 -11.05 17.17
C LEU A 59 -6.45 -10.69 18.39
N ASN A 60 -6.98 -9.47 18.43
CA ASN A 60 -7.76 -8.97 19.56
C ASN A 60 -8.87 -8.02 19.09
N PRO A 61 -9.92 -7.80 19.90
CA PRO A 61 -11.09 -7.02 19.51
C PRO A 61 -10.90 -5.49 19.60
N GLU A 62 -9.91 -4.98 20.32
CA GLU A 62 -9.81 -3.55 20.66
C GLU A 62 -9.81 -2.67 19.42
N THR A 63 -9.00 -3.01 18.41
CA THR A 63 -8.93 -2.25 17.15
C THR A 63 -10.25 -2.31 16.40
N THR A 64 -10.93 -3.47 16.38
CA THR A 64 -12.23 -3.63 15.73
C THR A 64 -13.30 -2.82 16.44
N VAL A 65 -13.30 -2.82 17.77
CA VAL A 65 -14.23 -2.01 18.59
C VAL A 65 -13.99 -0.52 18.32
N GLY A 66 -12.73 -0.06 18.35
CA GLY A 66 -12.38 1.34 18.06
C GLY A 66 -12.82 1.80 16.67
N PHE A 67 -12.60 0.99 15.63
CA PHE A 67 -13.03 1.31 14.27
C PHE A 67 -14.57 1.27 14.10
N SER A 68 -15.27 0.37 14.82
CA SER A 68 -16.74 0.36 14.87
C SER A 68 -17.29 1.62 15.52
N GLN A 69 -16.73 2.04 16.65
CA GLN A 69 -17.08 3.29 17.33
C GLN A 69 -16.82 4.51 16.45
N GLY A 70 -15.72 4.50 15.68
CA GLY A 70 -15.38 5.52 14.70
C GLY A 70 -16.24 5.49 13.43
N LYS A 71 -17.17 4.54 13.30
CA LYS A 71 -18.03 4.34 12.12
C LYS A 71 -17.26 4.11 10.81
N PHE A 72 -16.11 3.48 10.90
CA PHE A 72 -15.33 3.10 9.72
C PHE A 72 -15.77 1.75 9.14
N LEU A 73 -16.31 0.86 10.00
CA LEU A 73 -16.68 -0.48 9.59
C LEU A 73 -18.13 -0.55 9.10
N SER A 74 -18.34 -1.36 8.07
CA SER A 74 -19.66 -1.67 7.54
C SER A 74 -20.47 -2.46 8.59
N PRO A 75 -21.67 -2.00 8.97
CA PRO A 75 -22.50 -2.71 9.96
C PRO A 75 -23.12 -4.00 9.42
N ASP A 76 -23.18 -4.18 8.11
CA ASP A 76 -23.72 -5.37 7.44
C ASP A 76 -22.63 -6.33 6.95
N GLY A 77 -21.38 -6.05 7.29
CA GLY A 77 -20.25 -6.94 7.01
C GLY A 77 -19.88 -7.07 5.53
N LYS A 78 -20.15 -6.04 4.72
CA LYS A 78 -19.83 -6.02 3.27
C LYS A 78 -19.08 -4.75 2.90
N CYS A 79 -18.00 -4.90 2.14
CA CYS A 79 -17.37 -3.80 1.41
C CYS A 79 -18.17 -3.55 0.12
N LYS A 80 -18.72 -2.37 -0.03
CA LYS A 80 -19.52 -1.96 -1.20
C LYS A 80 -18.80 -0.82 -1.91
N SER A 81 -17.63 -1.13 -2.47
CA SER A 81 -16.75 -0.14 -3.10
C SER A 81 -17.44 0.54 -4.27
N PHE A 82 -17.45 1.87 -4.26
CA PHE A 82 -18.05 2.75 -5.28
C PHE A 82 -19.56 2.57 -5.49
N ASP A 83 -20.26 2.00 -4.52
CA ASP A 83 -21.71 1.80 -4.55
C ASP A 83 -22.44 2.85 -3.72
N ASP A 84 -23.67 3.24 -4.12
CA ASP A 84 -24.48 4.22 -3.37
C ASP A 84 -24.84 3.75 -1.96
N SER A 85 -24.87 2.43 -1.74
CA SER A 85 -25.11 1.83 -0.42
C SER A 85 -23.85 1.67 0.43
N ALA A 86 -22.70 2.21 -0.02
CA ALA A 86 -21.45 2.18 0.72
C ALA A 86 -21.60 2.78 2.13
N ASN A 87 -21.22 2.01 3.15
CA ASN A 87 -21.42 2.36 4.56
C ASN A 87 -20.26 1.96 5.46
N GLY A 88 -19.09 1.66 4.89
CA GLY A 88 -17.88 1.29 5.58
C GLY A 88 -17.20 0.07 4.96
N TYR A 89 -16.05 -0.30 5.52
CA TYR A 89 -15.28 -1.46 5.05
C TYR A 89 -15.35 -2.64 6.03
N VAL A 90 -14.85 -3.79 5.61
CA VAL A 90 -14.70 -4.99 6.42
C VAL A 90 -13.23 -5.29 6.62
N ARG A 91 -12.83 -5.54 7.86
CA ARG A 91 -11.46 -5.93 8.18
C ARG A 91 -11.19 -7.36 7.74
N SER A 92 -9.96 -7.62 7.29
CA SER A 92 -9.52 -8.96 6.93
C SER A 92 -8.09 -9.22 7.41
N GLU A 93 -7.69 -10.48 7.39
CA GLU A 93 -6.32 -10.92 7.64
C GLU A 93 -5.63 -11.33 6.35
N GLY A 94 -4.33 -11.25 6.33
CA GLY A 94 -3.54 -11.70 5.22
C GLY A 94 -2.06 -11.41 5.38
N CYS A 95 -1.27 -12.07 4.56
CA CYS A 95 0.16 -11.82 4.43
C CYS A 95 0.57 -12.00 2.97
N VAL A 96 1.24 -11.02 2.42
CA VAL A 96 1.79 -11.07 1.05
C VAL A 96 3.24 -10.62 1.08
N VAL A 97 4.09 -11.33 0.36
CA VAL A 97 5.53 -11.02 0.26
C VAL A 97 5.95 -11.02 -1.21
N PHE A 98 6.72 -10.02 -1.58
CA PHE A 98 7.35 -9.90 -2.89
C PHE A 98 8.86 -9.96 -2.76
N ILE A 99 9.51 -10.55 -3.75
CA ILE A 99 10.96 -10.46 -3.96
C ILE A 99 11.17 -9.60 -5.20
N LEU A 100 11.92 -8.52 -5.02
CA LEU A 100 12.20 -7.54 -6.08
C LEU A 100 13.66 -7.61 -6.49
N LYS A 101 13.89 -7.40 -7.79
CA LYS A 101 15.22 -7.35 -8.41
C LYS A 101 15.17 -6.47 -9.64
N LYS A 102 16.31 -5.89 -10.06
CA LYS A 102 16.39 -5.18 -11.35
C LYS A 102 16.00 -6.12 -12.48
N LEU A 103 15.20 -5.61 -13.42
CA LEU A 103 14.69 -6.43 -14.54
C LEU A 103 15.82 -7.11 -15.33
N ASP A 104 16.85 -6.35 -15.71
CA ASP A 104 17.97 -6.89 -16.47
C ASP A 104 18.70 -8.02 -15.74
N CYS A 105 18.92 -7.86 -14.43
CA CYS A 105 19.51 -8.88 -13.60
C CYS A 105 18.59 -10.11 -13.47
N ALA A 106 17.28 -9.89 -13.35
CA ALA A 106 16.32 -11.00 -13.25
C ALA A 106 16.25 -11.81 -14.56
N LEU A 107 16.33 -11.15 -15.72
CA LEU A 107 16.41 -11.79 -17.03
C LEU A 107 17.71 -12.56 -17.21
N GLN A 108 18.84 -11.95 -16.85
CA GLN A 108 20.18 -12.58 -16.93
C GLN A 108 20.28 -13.84 -16.06
N ASP A 109 19.68 -13.80 -14.89
CA ASP A 109 19.69 -14.93 -13.94
C ASP A 109 18.60 -15.98 -14.24
N GLY A 110 17.79 -15.78 -15.28
CA GLY A 110 16.69 -16.70 -15.64
C GLY A 110 15.59 -16.79 -14.61
N ASN A 111 15.38 -15.74 -13.82
CA ASN A 111 14.35 -15.72 -12.79
C ASN A 111 12.95 -15.66 -13.40
N LYS A 112 11.98 -16.32 -12.76
CA LYS A 112 10.56 -16.16 -13.14
C LYS A 112 10.08 -14.75 -12.77
N ILE A 113 9.61 -14.00 -13.76
CA ILE A 113 9.11 -12.64 -13.60
C ILE A 113 7.58 -12.70 -13.64
N TYR A 114 6.93 -12.24 -12.58
CA TYR A 114 5.47 -12.15 -12.49
C TYR A 114 4.94 -10.83 -13.03
N ALA A 115 5.65 -9.72 -12.75
CA ALA A 115 5.31 -8.38 -13.20
C ALA A 115 6.55 -7.49 -13.17
N VAL A 116 6.47 -6.36 -13.88
CA VAL A 116 7.49 -5.31 -13.85
C VAL A 116 6.87 -4.06 -13.25
N ILE A 117 7.43 -3.57 -12.14
CA ILE A 117 7.04 -2.31 -11.53
C ILE A 117 7.64 -1.18 -12.37
N LYS A 118 6.79 -0.35 -12.96
CA LYS A 118 7.21 0.77 -13.80
C LYS A 118 7.56 2.00 -12.98
N GLU A 119 6.73 2.34 -12.00
CA GLU A 119 6.93 3.50 -11.11
C GLU A 119 6.27 3.25 -9.76
N THR A 120 6.75 3.95 -8.75
CA THR A 120 6.14 4.01 -7.42
C THR A 120 6.27 5.42 -6.88
N CYS A 121 5.18 5.96 -6.33
CA CYS A 121 5.16 7.29 -5.74
C CYS A 121 4.47 7.28 -4.39
N ILE A 122 4.92 8.16 -3.50
CA ILE A 122 4.30 8.42 -2.21
C ILE A 122 4.23 9.92 -1.97
N ASN A 123 3.20 10.38 -1.30
CA ASN A 123 3.06 11.75 -0.82
C ASN A 123 2.28 11.79 0.49
N GLN A 124 1.81 12.97 0.88
CA GLN A 124 1.03 13.20 2.09
C GLN A 124 -0.13 14.15 1.79
N ASP A 125 -1.29 13.89 2.36
CA ASP A 125 -2.50 14.72 2.22
C ASP A 125 -2.33 16.14 2.76
N GLY A 126 -1.42 16.34 3.71
CA GLY A 126 -1.22 17.62 4.37
C GLY A 126 -2.42 18.01 5.24
N LYS A 127 -2.67 19.32 5.36
CA LYS A 127 -3.77 19.85 6.16
C LYS A 127 -5.10 19.77 5.40
N THR A 128 -6.07 19.07 5.97
CA THR A 128 -7.46 18.99 5.52
C THR A 128 -8.42 19.46 6.62
N ASN A 129 -9.72 19.37 6.39
CA ASN A 129 -10.73 19.78 7.38
C ASN A 129 -10.75 18.89 8.63
N SER A 130 -10.27 17.65 8.54
CA SER A 130 -10.04 16.77 9.68
C SER A 130 -8.88 15.81 9.37
N ILE A 131 -8.25 15.24 10.41
CA ILE A 131 -7.12 14.33 10.26
C ILE A 131 -7.45 13.05 9.47
N THR A 132 -8.73 12.68 9.42
CA THR A 132 -9.22 11.49 8.70
C THR A 132 -9.76 11.81 7.31
N MET A 133 -9.75 13.07 6.89
CA MET A 133 -10.33 13.48 5.61
C MET A 133 -9.29 13.42 4.50
N PRO A 134 -9.52 12.63 3.43
CA PRO A 134 -8.62 12.57 2.27
C PRO A 134 -8.57 13.89 1.52
N ASN A 135 -7.47 14.13 0.80
CA ASN A 135 -7.24 15.32 -0.01
C ASN A 135 -7.22 14.99 -1.50
N ILE A 136 -8.30 15.32 -2.20
CA ILE A 136 -8.44 15.07 -3.64
C ILE A 136 -7.28 15.65 -4.47
N LYS A 137 -6.82 16.86 -4.14
CA LYS A 137 -5.72 17.50 -4.88
C LYS A 137 -4.41 16.74 -4.72
N GLN A 138 -4.12 16.28 -3.50
CA GLN A 138 -2.89 15.53 -3.25
C GLN A 138 -2.92 14.15 -3.89
N GLN A 139 -4.08 13.49 -3.94
CA GLN A 139 -4.24 12.25 -4.70
C GLN A 139 -4.02 12.48 -6.21
N GLN A 140 -4.60 13.54 -6.79
CA GLN A 140 -4.39 13.90 -8.19
C GLN A 140 -2.93 14.23 -8.49
N GLU A 141 -2.26 15.01 -7.64
CA GLU A 141 -0.83 15.33 -7.81
C GLU A 141 0.04 14.07 -7.72
N LEU A 142 -0.28 13.16 -6.82
CA LEU A 142 0.42 11.88 -6.73
C LEU A 142 0.28 11.06 -8.01
N LEU A 143 -0.94 10.93 -8.54
CA LEU A 143 -1.22 10.22 -9.77
C LEU A 143 -0.49 10.88 -10.96
N LYS A 144 -0.60 12.19 -11.15
CA LYS A 144 0.11 12.92 -12.20
C LYS A 144 1.63 12.72 -12.13
N HIS A 145 2.18 12.76 -10.92
CA HIS A 145 3.61 12.53 -10.72
C HIS A 145 4.02 11.10 -11.07
N CYS A 146 3.22 10.13 -10.62
CA CYS A 146 3.52 8.71 -10.83
C CYS A 146 3.39 8.29 -12.30
N TYR A 147 2.42 8.85 -13.01
CA TYR A 147 2.13 8.50 -14.41
C TYR A 147 2.75 9.43 -15.43
N HIS A 148 3.56 10.39 -15.02
CA HIS A 148 4.06 11.44 -15.91
C HIS A 148 4.84 10.90 -17.14
N ASN A 149 5.50 9.75 -17.03
CA ASN A 149 6.22 9.07 -18.11
C ASN A 149 5.48 7.83 -18.65
N ILE A 150 4.24 7.62 -18.27
CA ILE A 150 3.45 6.47 -18.67
C ILE A 150 2.32 6.93 -19.58
N ASN A 151 2.19 6.31 -20.75
CA ASN A 151 1.05 6.57 -21.61
C ASN A 151 -0.23 6.05 -20.95
N ILE A 152 -1.16 6.94 -20.65
CA ILE A 152 -2.41 6.57 -19.95
C ILE A 152 -3.26 5.58 -20.76
N ASN A 153 -3.12 5.55 -22.08
CA ASN A 153 -3.85 4.58 -22.92
C ASN A 153 -3.33 3.13 -22.78
N ASP A 154 -2.16 2.95 -22.15
CA ASP A 154 -1.59 1.62 -21.89
C ASP A 154 -2.11 1.05 -20.56
N ILE A 155 -2.88 1.83 -19.77
CA ILE A 155 -3.46 1.39 -18.51
C ILE A 155 -4.79 0.71 -18.80
N CYS A 156 -4.86 -0.58 -18.57
CA CYS A 156 -6.05 -1.37 -18.78
C CYS A 156 -6.89 -1.61 -17.50
N TYR A 157 -6.31 -1.34 -16.33
CA TYR A 157 -6.97 -1.58 -15.05
C TYR A 157 -6.36 -0.71 -13.94
N VAL A 158 -7.19 -0.26 -13.02
CA VAL A 158 -6.80 0.45 -11.81
C VAL A 158 -7.36 -0.27 -10.60
N GLU A 159 -6.50 -0.80 -9.76
CA GLU A 159 -6.87 -1.29 -8.42
C GLU A 159 -6.90 -0.10 -7.47
N ALA A 160 -8.07 0.34 -7.10
CA ALA A 160 -8.27 1.47 -6.21
C ALA A 160 -8.19 1.05 -4.74
N HIS A 161 -8.14 2.01 -3.83
CA HIS A 161 -8.30 1.74 -2.40
C HIS A 161 -9.71 1.23 -2.09
N GLY A 162 -10.75 1.85 -2.66
CA GLY A 162 -12.11 1.31 -2.77
C GLY A 162 -12.69 0.81 -1.44
N THR A 163 -12.56 1.59 -0.38
CA THR A 163 -12.92 1.14 0.98
C THR A 163 -14.41 0.94 1.21
N GLY A 164 -15.28 1.40 0.32
CA GLY A 164 -16.72 1.36 0.53
C GLY A 164 -17.20 2.39 1.56
N THR A 165 -16.45 3.48 1.73
CA THR A 165 -16.86 4.60 2.59
C THR A 165 -17.48 5.71 1.75
N MET A 166 -18.58 6.31 2.25
CA MET A 166 -19.34 7.33 1.51
C MET A 166 -18.50 8.52 1.03
N LEU A 167 -17.50 8.92 1.78
CA LEU A 167 -16.65 10.06 1.44
C LEU A 167 -15.39 9.63 0.69
N GLY A 168 -14.73 8.56 1.16
CA GLY A 168 -13.48 8.08 0.59
C GLY A 168 -13.62 7.68 -0.88
N ASP A 169 -14.62 6.88 -1.20
CA ASP A 169 -14.86 6.41 -2.56
C ASP A 169 -15.16 7.55 -3.54
N LYS A 170 -15.92 8.57 -3.11
CA LYS A 170 -16.21 9.75 -3.94
C LYS A 170 -14.95 10.56 -4.25
N ILE A 171 -14.10 10.76 -3.24
CA ILE A 171 -12.84 11.49 -3.39
C ILE A 171 -11.91 10.72 -4.31
N GLU A 172 -11.74 9.43 -4.08
CA GLU A 172 -10.87 8.58 -4.88
C GLU A 172 -11.33 8.47 -6.34
N ALA A 173 -12.62 8.22 -6.58
CA ALA A 173 -13.18 8.18 -7.93
C ALA A 173 -12.94 9.48 -8.70
N ASN A 174 -13.16 10.64 -8.05
CA ASN A 174 -12.87 11.94 -8.65
C ASN A 174 -11.37 12.18 -8.85
N SER A 175 -10.51 11.61 -8.01
CA SER A 175 -9.06 11.76 -8.17
C SER A 175 -8.53 10.94 -9.34
N ILE A 176 -9.08 9.75 -9.56
CA ILE A 176 -8.69 8.86 -10.66
C ILE A 176 -9.28 9.35 -12.00
N GLY A 177 -10.49 9.93 -11.98
CA GLY A 177 -11.21 10.33 -13.19
C GLY A 177 -10.80 11.69 -13.78
N ASN A 178 -9.95 12.47 -13.09
CA ASN A 178 -9.48 13.80 -13.52
C ASN A 178 -7.95 13.86 -13.61
#